data_dc7bfff8982826882dd1c12fb6c8a769
#
_entry.id   dc7bfff8982826882dd1c12fb6c8a769
#
_cell.length_a   1.000
_cell.length_b   1.000
_cell.length_c   1.000
_cell.angle_alpha   90.00
_cell.angle_beta   90.00
_cell.angle_gamma   90.00
#
_symmetry.space_group_name_H-M   'P 1'
#
loop_
_entity.id
_entity.type
_entity.pdbx_description
1 polymer ?
#
loop_
_entity_poly.entity_id
_entity_poly.type
_entity_poly.pdbx_seq_one_letter_code
_entity_poly.pdbx_strand_id
1 'polypeptide(L)'
;MAGCEGGGTVAEGGGFVTATPSPTTAAEPSSTDSLTGPSSSAAASSSSGAPSSSSSAVSSAPPTTTTTSEPPTPEPPPAPPQTTEKPAAPPPPANPAPTDAEAQEAKVLDLTNQERSAAGCSPLVADKRLATSARGHSQDMANQNYFDHVSKDGRTFVDRIKAAGYPSPGAENIAAGQQTPADVMKSWMESPGHRANILNCGLKALGVGVAKGGSFGIYWTQNFGW
;
A
#
# COMPACT_ATOMS: atom_id res chain seq x y z
N MET A 1 -58.23 -4.81 -49.96
CA MET A 1 -57.62 -3.95 -50.96
C MET A 1 -56.21 -3.63 -50.54
N ALA A 2 -55.27 -4.06 -51.38
CA ALA A 2 -53.88 -3.60 -51.57
C ALA A 2 -53.02 -3.42 -50.30
N GLY A 3 -51.96 -4.10 -50.02
CA GLY A 3 -50.90 -4.64 -50.89
C GLY A 3 -49.81 -3.58 -51.05
N CYS A 4 -48.64 -3.74 -50.38
CA CYS A 4 -47.34 -3.38 -50.93
C CYS A 4 -46.24 -4.03 -50.08
N GLU A 5 -45.61 -4.97 -50.68
CA GLU A 5 -44.31 -5.55 -50.34
C GLU A 5 -43.19 -4.55 -50.66
N GLY A 6 -42.12 -4.69 -49.92
CA GLY A 6 -40.81 -4.10 -50.26
C GLY A 6 -39.83 -4.54 -49.16
N GLY A 7 -39.06 -5.45 -49.29
CA GLY A 7 -37.99 -5.88 -50.15
C GLY A 7 -36.75 -5.00 -49.97
N GLY A 8 -35.76 -5.40 -49.12
CA GLY A 8 -34.51 -4.63 -48.97
C GLY A 8 -33.51 -5.41 -48.12
N THR A 9 -32.85 -6.32 -48.70
CA THR A 9 -31.41 -6.62 -48.86
C THR A 9 -30.56 -6.61 -47.63
N VAL A 10 -30.10 -7.79 -47.29
CA VAL A 10 -28.93 -8.15 -46.46
C VAL A 10 -27.67 -7.46 -46.99
N ALA A 11 -26.91 -6.82 -46.10
CA ALA A 11 -25.51 -6.50 -46.35
C ALA A 11 -24.68 -7.27 -45.33
N GLU A 12 -24.11 -8.33 -45.83
CA GLU A 12 -22.97 -9.00 -45.21
C GLU A 12 -21.74 -8.10 -45.28
N GLY A 13 -20.84 -8.27 -44.31
CA GLY A 13 -19.45 -7.96 -44.51
C GLY A 13 -18.86 -6.91 -43.58
N GLY A 14 -18.28 -7.35 -42.52
CA GLY A 14 -17.37 -6.54 -41.69
C GLY A 14 -16.51 -7.46 -40.83
N GLY A 15 -15.48 -8.00 -41.44
CA GLY A 15 -14.58 -8.98 -40.80
C GLY A 15 -13.92 -8.41 -39.55
N PHE A 16 -13.95 -9.20 -38.52
CA PHE A 16 -13.08 -9.06 -37.36
C PHE A 16 -11.63 -9.33 -37.78
N VAL A 17 -10.82 -8.29 -37.88
CA VAL A 17 -9.37 -8.42 -37.94
C VAL A 17 -8.86 -8.62 -36.52
N THR A 18 -8.62 -9.87 -36.17
CA THR A 18 -7.81 -10.25 -35.02
C THR A 18 -6.38 -9.84 -35.32
N ALA A 19 -5.94 -8.72 -34.71
CA ALA A 19 -4.53 -8.38 -34.65
C ALA A 19 -3.85 -9.30 -33.65
N THR A 20 -3.15 -10.30 -34.16
CA THR A 20 -2.24 -11.15 -33.42
C THR A 20 -0.99 -10.31 -33.09
N PRO A 21 -0.59 -10.12 -31.83
CA PRO A 21 0.71 -9.55 -31.55
C PRO A 21 1.78 -10.58 -31.84
N SER A 22 2.70 -10.27 -32.75
CA SER A 22 3.93 -11.03 -32.98
C SER A 22 4.80 -11.05 -31.74
N PRO A 23 5.40 -12.19 -31.36
CA PRO A 23 6.36 -12.24 -30.28
C PRO A 23 7.66 -11.56 -30.69
N THR A 24 7.99 -10.44 -30.11
CA THR A 24 9.32 -9.86 -30.19
C THR A 24 10.25 -10.69 -29.32
N THR A 25 11.13 -11.43 -29.97
CA THR A 25 12.24 -12.16 -29.37
C THR A 25 13.15 -11.19 -28.62
N ALA A 26 13.15 -11.27 -27.30
CA ALA A 26 14.16 -10.64 -26.48
C ALA A 26 15.45 -11.47 -26.60
N ALA A 27 16.49 -10.88 -27.13
CA ALA A 27 17.84 -11.42 -27.18
C ALA A 27 18.43 -11.45 -25.76
N GLU A 28 18.80 -12.64 -25.31
CA GLU A 28 19.68 -12.83 -24.17
C GLU A 28 21.08 -12.35 -24.51
N PRO A 29 21.79 -11.65 -23.61
CA PRO A 29 23.24 -11.59 -23.70
C PRO A 29 23.83 -12.82 -22.98
N SER A 30 24.39 -13.72 -23.75
CA SER A 30 25.33 -14.73 -23.30
C SER A 30 26.54 -14.07 -22.65
N SER A 31 26.78 -14.35 -21.38
CA SER A 31 28.07 -14.12 -20.75
C SER A 31 28.69 -15.48 -20.44
N THR A 32 29.65 -15.82 -21.24
CA THR A 32 30.59 -16.91 -21.02
C THR A 32 31.63 -16.51 -19.99
N ASP A 33 31.80 -17.41 -19.02
CA ASP A 33 33.08 -17.92 -18.55
C ASP A 33 34.08 -16.99 -17.83
N SER A 34 34.39 -17.34 -16.63
CA SER A 34 35.67 -17.97 -16.27
C SER A 34 35.74 -18.30 -14.79
N LEU A 35 36.01 -19.56 -14.58
CA LEU A 35 36.52 -20.23 -13.39
C LEU A 35 37.76 -19.53 -12.80
N THR A 36 37.84 -19.38 -11.51
CA THR A 36 38.97 -19.91 -10.71
C THR A 36 38.68 -19.69 -9.23
N GLY A 37 38.53 -20.76 -8.48
CA GLY A 37 38.75 -20.77 -7.03
C GLY A 37 40.26 -20.91 -6.75
N PRO A 38 40.73 -21.20 -5.58
CA PRO A 38 40.07 -21.70 -4.38
C PRO A 38 40.61 -21.11 -3.06
N SER A 39 40.03 -21.59 -1.97
CA SER A 39 40.70 -21.95 -0.71
C SER A 39 40.93 -20.93 0.38
N SER A 40 40.43 -21.38 1.45
CA SER A 40 41.07 -21.56 2.76
C SER A 40 40.86 -20.55 3.84
N SER A 41 40.27 -21.05 4.79
CA SER A 41 40.65 -21.38 6.21
C SER A 41 40.26 -20.33 7.20
N ALA A 42 39.35 -20.74 8.00
CA ALA A 42 39.47 -21.10 9.39
C ALA A 42 40.08 -20.02 10.32
N ALA A 43 39.34 -19.65 11.31
CA ALA A 43 39.68 -19.91 12.68
C ALA A 43 38.62 -19.35 13.63
N ALA A 44 38.21 -20.23 14.47
CA ALA A 44 37.49 -20.02 15.71
C ALA A 44 38.30 -19.16 16.70
N SER A 45 37.58 -18.41 17.53
CA SER A 45 37.97 -18.30 18.95
C SER A 45 36.82 -17.75 19.77
N SER A 46 36.35 -18.60 20.58
CA SER A 46 35.72 -18.57 21.85
C SER A 46 36.27 -17.54 22.84
N SER A 47 35.37 -16.98 23.63
CA SER A 47 35.48 -16.81 25.10
C SER A 47 34.28 -15.98 25.53
N SER A 48 33.32 -16.54 26.21
CA SER A 48 33.28 -16.85 27.65
C SER A 48 33.51 -15.63 28.53
N GLY A 49 32.45 -15.24 29.24
CA GLY A 49 32.57 -14.28 30.31
C GLY A 49 31.23 -13.79 30.84
N ALA A 50 30.55 -14.61 31.61
CA ALA A 50 29.75 -14.17 32.75
C ALA A 50 30.56 -14.56 34.00
N PRO A 51 30.23 -14.23 35.22
CA PRO A 51 29.12 -13.48 35.83
C PRO A 51 29.60 -12.53 36.95
N SER A 52 28.71 -11.90 37.70
CA SER A 52 28.74 -11.66 39.17
C SER A 52 27.78 -10.50 39.47
N SER A 53 26.66 -10.70 40.09
CA SER A 53 26.44 -10.97 41.53
C SER A 53 26.89 -9.83 42.44
N SER A 54 25.99 -9.27 43.15
CA SER A 54 25.95 -8.96 44.57
C SER A 54 24.98 -7.81 44.81
N SER A 55 23.90 -8.04 45.43
CA SER A 55 23.63 -8.28 46.84
C SER A 55 23.64 -7.04 47.73
N SER A 56 22.53 -6.95 48.41
CA SER A 56 22.39 -6.54 49.82
C SER A 56 22.32 -5.03 50.09
N ALA A 57 21.57 -4.53 50.96
CA ALA A 57 20.80 -4.99 52.08
C ALA A 57 20.07 -3.79 52.67
N VAL A 58 18.92 -4.09 53.16
CA VAL A 58 18.42 -3.96 54.54
C VAL A 58 18.61 -2.66 55.31
N SER A 59 17.52 -2.35 55.95
CA SER A 59 17.42 -1.81 57.32
C SER A 59 17.04 -0.36 57.41
N SER A 60 16.12 0.13 58.08
CA SER A 60 15.43 -0.18 59.30
C SER A 60 14.43 0.97 59.58
N ALA A 61 13.27 0.65 60.00
CA ALA A 61 12.49 1.53 60.88
C ALA A 61 12.98 1.31 62.31
N PRO A 62 12.66 2.04 63.33
CA PRO A 62 11.54 2.82 63.80
C PRO A 62 11.93 4.05 64.65
N PRO A 63 11.21 4.57 65.62
CA PRO A 63 9.89 4.28 66.17
C PRO A 63 8.95 5.48 66.39
N THR A 64 7.71 5.13 66.63
CA THR A 64 6.61 5.78 67.31
C THR A 64 6.90 6.92 68.33
N THR A 65 6.10 7.99 68.18
CA THR A 65 5.60 8.71 69.36
C THR A 65 4.11 9.00 69.17
N THR A 66 3.38 8.36 70.04
CA THR A 66 1.95 8.54 70.26
C THR A 66 1.75 9.91 70.93
N THR A 67 0.95 10.78 70.31
CA THR A 67 0.35 11.90 71.01
C THR A 67 -1.16 11.86 70.75
N THR A 68 -1.84 11.45 71.78
CA THR A 68 -3.29 11.55 71.94
C THR A 68 -3.68 13.01 71.97
N SER A 69 -4.51 13.40 71.03
CA SER A 69 -5.28 14.65 71.11
C SER A 69 -6.72 14.34 70.71
N GLU A 70 -7.57 14.78 71.62
CA GLU A 70 -9.00 14.78 71.70
C GLU A 70 -9.72 15.16 70.39
N PRO A 71 -10.86 14.55 70.03
CA PRO A 71 -11.54 14.83 68.79
C PRO A 71 -12.33 16.13 68.82
N PRO A 72 -12.20 16.98 67.81
CA PRO A 72 -13.12 18.09 67.58
C PRO A 72 -14.41 17.61 66.94
N THR A 73 -15.49 18.24 67.36
CA THR A 73 -16.87 18.15 66.89
C THR A 73 -16.93 18.19 65.32
N PRO A 74 -17.73 17.34 64.69
CA PRO A 74 -17.86 17.34 63.24
C PRO A 74 -18.62 18.56 62.74
N GLU A 75 -17.95 19.34 61.90
CA GLU A 75 -18.52 20.40 61.09
C GLU A 75 -19.32 19.75 59.91
N PRO A 76 -20.49 20.31 59.53
CA PRO A 76 -21.27 19.74 58.45
C PRO A 76 -20.50 19.78 57.13
N PRO A 77 -20.63 18.74 56.26
CA PRO A 77 -19.87 18.65 55.03
C PRO A 77 -20.19 19.81 54.08
N PRO A 78 -19.16 20.41 53.47
CA PRO A 78 -19.38 21.41 52.41
C PRO A 78 -20.11 20.79 51.22
N ALA A 79 -21.04 21.58 50.66
CA ALA A 79 -21.77 21.18 49.46
C ALA A 79 -20.80 20.80 48.31
N PRO A 80 -21.12 19.76 47.53
CA PRO A 80 -20.25 19.37 46.44
C PRO A 80 -20.07 20.49 45.41
N PRO A 81 -18.83 20.69 44.90
CA PRO A 81 -18.59 21.69 43.85
C PRO A 81 -19.50 21.42 42.66
N GLN A 82 -20.26 22.41 42.27
CA GLN A 82 -20.99 22.36 41.01
C GLN A 82 -19.93 22.33 39.88
N THR A 83 -19.77 21.18 39.27
CA THR A 83 -18.98 21.05 38.05
C THR A 83 -19.70 21.82 36.95
N THR A 84 -19.23 23.02 36.65
CA THR A 84 -19.63 23.71 35.42
C THR A 84 -19.13 22.89 34.25
N GLU A 85 -20.03 22.12 33.67
CA GLU A 85 -19.79 21.35 32.47
C GLU A 85 -19.40 22.35 31.37
N LYS A 86 -18.12 22.31 30.98
CA LYS A 86 -17.61 23.09 29.87
C LYS A 86 -18.39 22.66 28.61
N PRO A 87 -18.99 23.58 27.85
CA PRO A 87 -19.70 23.23 26.63
C PRO A 87 -18.84 22.32 25.75
N ALA A 88 -19.37 21.17 25.35
CA ALA A 88 -18.70 20.24 24.46
C ALA A 88 -18.31 20.98 23.17
N ALA A 89 -17.06 20.86 22.77
CA ALA A 89 -16.62 21.40 21.48
C ALA A 89 -17.47 20.81 20.36
N PRO A 90 -17.83 21.59 19.32
CA PRO A 90 -18.57 21.06 18.19
C PRO A 90 -17.82 19.86 17.58
N PRO A 91 -18.54 18.84 17.12
CA PRO A 91 -17.90 17.68 16.49
C PRO A 91 -17.05 18.15 15.31
N PRO A 92 -15.88 17.54 15.07
CA PRO A 92 -15.07 17.86 13.90
C PRO A 92 -15.90 17.67 12.63
N PRO A 93 -15.68 18.50 11.58
CA PRO A 93 -16.42 18.37 10.34
C PRO A 93 -16.26 16.95 9.79
N ALA A 94 -17.36 16.33 9.39
CA ALA A 94 -17.37 15.01 8.79
C ALA A 94 -16.49 15.04 7.54
N ASN A 95 -15.59 14.06 7.41
CA ASN A 95 -14.84 13.90 6.17
C ASN A 95 -15.83 13.75 4.99
N PRO A 96 -15.60 14.41 3.85
CA PRO A 96 -16.41 14.20 2.67
C PRO A 96 -16.43 12.70 2.29
N ALA A 97 -17.53 12.23 1.74
CA ALA A 97 -17.63 10.87 1.23
C ALA A 97 -16.51 10.63 0.17
N PRO A 98 -15.92 9.42 0.13
CA PRO A 98 -14.89 9.10 -0.85
C PRO A 98 -15.44 9.23 -2.26
N THR A 99 -14.61 9.72 -3.18
CA THR A 99 -14.90 9.74 -4.61
C THR A 99 -14.96 8.32 -5.18
N ASP A 100 -15.57 8.13 -6.35
CA ASP A 100 -15.58 6.84 -7.05
C ASP A 100 -14.15 6.29 -7.28
N ALA A 101 -13.20 7.17 -7.57
CA ALA A 101 -11.80 6.78 -7.73
C ALA A 101 -11.21 6.25 -6.41
N GLU A 102 -11.41 6.98 -5.32
CA GLU A 102 -10.91 6.56 -4.01
C GLU A 102 -11.56 5.25 -3.53
N ALA A 103 -12.84 5.05 -3.83
CA ALA A 103 -13.52 3.79 -3.53
C ALA A 103 -12.92 2.61 -4.34
N GLN A 104 -12.59 2.82 -5.61
CA GLN A 104 -11.92 1.82 -6.45
C GLN A 104 -10.50 1.52 -5.97
N GLU A 105 -9.73 2.54 -5.60
CA GLU A 105 -8.38 2.41 -5.04
C GLU A 105 -8.38 1.64 -3.72
N ALA A 106 -9.31 1.95 -2.83
CA ALA A 106 -9.50 1.21 -1.58
C ALA A 106 -9.83 -0.27 -1.84
N LYS A 107 -10.69 -0.54 -2.84
CA LYS A 107 -11.04 -1.91 -3.20
C LYS A 107 -9.84 -2.69 -3.77
N VAL A 108 -8.95 -2.05 -4.53
CA VAL A 108 -7.69 -2.67 -4.99
C VAL A 108 -6.78 -3.01 -3.81
N LEU A 109 -6.66 -2.12 -2.82
CA LEU A 109 -5.90 -2.42 -1.59
C LEU A 109 -6.47 -3.64 -0.85
N ASP A 110 -7.80 -3.70 -0.70
CA ASP A 110 -8.46 -4.83 -0.05
C ASP A 110 -8.20 -6.15 -0.77
N LEU A 111 -8.34 -6.16 -2.09
CA LEU A 111 -8.08 -7.33 -2.93
C LEU A 111 -6.60 -7.74 -2.86
N THR A 112 -5.68 -6.76 -2.90
CA THR A 112 -4.24 -7.01 -2.71
C THR A 112 -3.97 -7.71 -1.38
N ASN A 113 -4.60 -7.24 -0.30
CA ASN A 113 -4.43 -7.82 1.03
C ASN A 113 -5.09 -9.21 1.16
N GLN A 114 -6.16 -9.50 0.43
CA GLN A 114 -6.73 -10.84 0.34
C GLN A 114 -5.75 -11.83 -0.29
N GLU A 115 -5.13 -11.47 -1.44
CA GLU A 115 -4.11 -12.30 -2.11
C GLU A 115 -2.88 -12.53 -1.21
N ARG A 116 -2.43 -11.48 -0.52
CA ARG A 116 -1.32 -11.56 0.43
C ARG A 116 -1.64 -12.47 1.61
N SER A 117 -2.84 -12.36 2.17
CA SER A 117 -3.30 -13.23 3.27
C SER A 117 -3.33 -14.69 2.83
N ALA A 118 -3.83 -14.99 1.64
CA ALA A 118 -3.83 -16.33 1.07
C ALA A 118 -2.41 -16.90 0.89
N ALA A 119 -1.42 -16.03 0.67
CA ALA A 119 -0.02 -16.38 0.55
C ALA A 119 0.76 -16.35 1.88
N GLY A 120 0.11 -16.05 3.02
CA GLY A 120 0.75 -15.99 4.33
C GLY A 120 1.55 -14.71 4.60
N CYS A 121 1.40 -13.66 3.77
CA CYS A 121 2.03 -12.37 4.00
C CYS A 121 1.19 -11.48 4.92
N SER A 122 1.85 -10.62 5.70
CA SER A 122 1.18 -9.55 6.44
C SER A 122 0.50 -8.57 5.48
N PRO A 123 -0.62 -7.96 5.86
CA PRO A 123 -1.29 -6.96 5.04
C PRO A 123 -0.43 -5.70 4.85
N LEU A 124 -0.59 -5.06 3.70
CA LEU A 124 -0.04 -3.74 3.43
C LEU A 124 -0.93 -2.65 4.03
N VAL A 125 -0.30 -1.59 4.54
CA VAL A 125 -0.99 -0.42 5.06
C VAL A 125 -1.10 0.64 3.96
N ALA A 126 -2.27 1.30 3.86
CA ALA A 126 -2.43 2.42 2.95
C ALA A 126 -1.50 3.59 3.30
N ASP A 127 -0.76 4.12 2.33
CA ASP A 127 0.06 5.32 2.51
C ASP A 127 -0.33 6.39 1.50
N LYS A 128 -0.69 7.57 2.00
CA LYS A 128 -1.17 8.69 1.18
C LYS A 128 -0.12 9.21 0.20
N ARG A 129 1.16 9.15 0.54
CA ARG A 129 2.28 9.60 -0.33
C ARG A 129 2.45 8.65 -1.51
N LEU A 130 2.38 7.34 -1.24
CA LEU A 130 2.37 6.32 -2.30
C LEU A 130 1.15 6.48 -3.21
N ALA A 131 -0.04 6.74 -2.63
CA ALA A 131 -1.26 6.98 -3.39
C ALA A 131 -1.16 8.26 -4.24
N THR A 132 -0.59 9.34 -3.70
CA THR A 132 -0.36 10.58 -4.47
C THR A 132 0.53 10.33 -5.67
N SER A 133 1.63 9.59 -5.49
CA SER A 133 2.53 9.20 -6.59
C SER A 133 1.81 8.32 -7.62
N ALA A 134 1.04 7.32 -7.17
CA ALA A 134 0.31 6.41 -8.05
C ALA A 134 -0.77 7.12 -8.87
N ARG A 135 -1.59 7.95 -8.24
CA ARG A 135 -2.61 8.79 -8.93
C ARG A 135 -1.97 9.71 -9.94
N GLY A 136 -0.87 10.38 -9.56
CA GLY A 136 -0.12 11.25 -10.46
C GLY A 136 0.38 10.52 -11.70
N HIS A 137 0.89 9.31 -11.55
CA HIS A 137 1.38 8.52 -12.69
C HIS A 137 0.24 7.99 -13.56
N SER A 138 -0.85 7.47 -12.97
CA SER A 138 -2.04 7.06 -13.73
C SER A 138 -2.63 8.22 -14.53
N GLN A 139 -2.71 9.41 -13.94
CA GLN A 139 -3.19 10.62 -14.62
C GLN A 139 -2.24 11.07 -15.72
N ASP A 140 -0.93 10.98 -15.49
CA ASP A 140 0.11 11.32 -16.46
C ASP A 140 0.03 10.41 -17.69
N MET A 141 -0.07 9.10 -17.48
CA MET A 141 -0.28 8.12 -18.56
C MET A 141 -1.55 8.42 -19.37
N ALA A 142 -2.65 8.70 -18.67
CA ALA A 142 -3.93 9.02 -19.31
C ALA A 142 -3.87 10.32 -20.12
N ASN A 143 -3.30 11.40 -19.56
CA ASN A 143 -3.25 12.71 -20.19
C ASN A 143 -2.31 12.77 -21.38
N GLN A 144 -1.17 12.09 -21.28
CA GLN A 144 -0.14 12.08 -22.34
C GLN A 144 -0.23 10.87 -23.25
N ASN A 145 -1.24 10.03 -23.05
CA ASN A 145 -1.56 8.89 -23.89
C ASN A 145 -0.38 7.94 -24.09
N TYR A 146 0.19 7.44 -23.00
CA TYR A 146 1.25 6.44 -23.01
C TYR A 146 1.01 5.38 -21.92
N PHE A 147 1.77 4.29 -21.97
CA PHE A 147 1.74 3.22 -20.97
C PHE A 147 3.17 2.71 -20.75
N ASP A 148 3.81 3.20 -19.69
CA ASP A 148 5.18 2.89 -19.34
C ASP A 148 5.43 3.17 -17.85
N HIS A 149 6.38 2.46 -17.24
CA HIS A 149 6.85 2.72 -15.87
C HIS A 149 7.65 4.02 -15.76
N VAL A 150 8.28 4.48 -16.84
CA VAL A 150 9.01 5.74 -16.89
C VAL A 150 8.11 6.83 -17.45
N SER A 151 7.98 7.93 -16.74
CA SER A 151 7.27 9.11 -17.21
C SER A 151 7.96 9.72 -18.44
N LYS A 152 7.20 10.41 -19.30
CA LYS A 152 7.78 11.05 -20.51
C LYS A 152 8.86 12.09 -20.20
N ASP A 153 8.89 12.63 -18.99
CA ASP A 153 9.93 13.52 -18.49
C ASP A 153 11.18 12.78 -17.92
N GLY A 154 11.21 11.45 -18.03
CA GLY A 154 12.30 10.59 -17.60
C GLY A 154 12.25 10.13 -16.14
N ARG A 155 11.27 10.55 -15.33
CA ARG A 155 11.14 10.13 -13.94
C ARG A 155 10.75 8.65 -13.84
N THR A 156 11.50 7.89 -13.05
CA THR A 156 11.18 6.54 -12.66
C THR A 156 10.11 6.53 -11.55
N PHE A 157 9.56 5.35 -11.24
CA PHE A 157 8.64 5.22 -10.10
C PHE A 157 9.33 5.59 -8.77
N VAL A 158 10.63 5.31 -8.64
CA VAL A 158 11.43 5.68 -7.46
C VAL A 158 11.47 7.20 -7.30
N ASP A 159 11.67 7.94 -8.38
CA ASP A 159 11.73 9.41 -8.36
C ASP A 159 10.36 10.00 -7.99
N ARG A 160 9.29 9.47 -8.58
CA ARG A 160 7.92 9.92 -8.29
C ARG A 160 7.52 9.67 -6.84
N ILE A 161 7.83 8.47 -6.30
CA ILE A 161 7.53 8.11 -4.92
C ILE A 161 8.32 8.99 -3.93
N LYS A 162 9.62 9.21 -4.19
CA LYS A 162 10.44 10.10 -3.37
C LYS A 162 9.96 11.54 -3.43
N ALA A 163 9.60 12.04 -4.62
CA ALA A 163 9.03 13.38 -4.79
C ALA A 163 7.71 13.56 -4.02
N ALA A 164 6.92 12.49 -3.87
CA ALA A 164 5.72 12.48 -3.03
C ALA A 164 6.03 12.37 -1.53
N GLY A 165 7.31 12.32 -1.13
CA GLY A 165 7.77 12.30 0.26
C GLY A 165 7.85 10.92 0.90
N TYR A 166 7.73 9.82 0.15
CA TYR A 166 7.91 8.47 0.71
C TYR A 166 9.38 8.02 0.55
N PRO A 167 10.09 7.69 1.66
CA PRO A 167 11.54 7.56 1.63
C PRO A 167 12.04 6.24 1.05
N SER A 168 11.25 5.18 1.11
CA SER A 168 11.68 3.80 0.82
C SER A 168 10.82 3.12 -0.26
N PRO A 169 10.91 3.56 -1.53
CA PRO A 169 10.20 2.92 -2.65
C PRO A 169 10.54 1.43 -2.75
N GLY A 170 9.55 0.59 -3.03
CA GLY A 170 9.72 -0.85 -3.12
C GLY A 170 9.53 -1.40 -4.53
N ALA A 171 8.35 -1.22 -5.10
CA ALA A 171 7.98 -1.72 -6.42
C ALA A 171 6.83 -0.91 -7.01
N GLU A 172 6.59 -1.09 -8.31
CA GLU A 172 5.44 -0.54 -9.00
C GLU A 172 4.78 -1.59 -9.90
N ASN A 173 3.44 -1.61 -9.91
CA ASN A 173 2.63 -2.30 -10.91
C ASN A 173 1.80 -1.25 -11.67
N ILE A 174 1.73 -1.37 -12.99
CA ILE A 174 0.82 -0.58 -13.81
C ILE A 174 -0.09 -1.48 -14.63
N ALA A 175 -1.28 -0.97 -14.96
CA ALA A 175 -2.22 -1.64 -15.86
C ALA A 175 -3.09 -0.61 -16.58
N ALA A 176 -3.66 -0.99 -17.73
CA ALA A 176 -4.55 -0.12 -18.49
C ALA A 176 -5.65 -0.93 -19.18
N GLY A 177 -6.86 -0.37 -19.24
CA GLY A 177 -8.01 -0.98 -19.90
C GLY A 177 -8.97 -1.75 -18.99
N GLN A 178 -8.52 -2.23 -17.83
CA GLN A 178 -9.37 -2.98 -16.90
C GLN A 178 -10.37 -2.06 -16.21
N GLN A 179 -11.66 -2.34 -16.37
CA GLN A 179 -12.72 -1.42 -15.96
C GLN A 179 -13.03 -1.46 -14.45
N THR A 180 -12.65 -2.54 -13.77
CA THR A 180 -12.96 -2.74 -12.35
C THR A 180 -11.73 -3.11 -11.53
N PRO A 181 -11.76 -2.86 -10.21
CA PRO A 181 -10.74 -3.35 -9.27
C PRO A 181 -10.49 -4.86 -9.33
N ALA A 182 -11.55 -5.65 -9.57
CA ALA A 182 -11.42 -7.10 -9.67
C ALA A 182 -10.69 -7.52 -10.94
N ASP A 183 -10.99 -6.87 -12.08
CA ASP A 183 -10.34 -7.18 -13.35
C ASP A 183 -8.85 -6.82 -13.32
N VAL A 184 -8.49 -5.66 -12.76
CA VAL A 184 -7.09 -5.25 -12.69
C VAL A 184 -6.30 -6.16 -11.75
N MET A 185 -6.86 -6.53 -10.59
CA MET A 185 -6.22 -7.46 -9.68
C MET A 185 -6.01 -8.84 -10.31
N LYS A 186 -7.03 -9.36 -11.00
CA LYS A 186 -6.90 -10.60 -11.76
C LYS A 186 -5.76 -10.53 -12.77
N SER A 187 -5.73 -9.45 -13.58
CA SER A 187 -4.68 -9.24 -14.58
C SER A 187 -3.28 -9.22 -13.95
N TRP A 188 -3.11 -8.52 -12.82
CA TRP A 188 -1.83 -8.50 -12.13
C TRP A 188 -1.44 -9.84 -11.53
N MET A 189 -2.39 -10.60 -10.97
CA MET A 189 -2.11 -11.92 -10.39
C MET A 189 -1.81 -12.98 -11.45
N GLU A 190 -2.28 -12.82 -12.66
CA GLU A 190 -1.95 -13.70 -13.81
C GLU A 190 -0.56 -13.39 -14.42
N SER A 191 0.01 -12.21 -14.13
CA SER A 191 1.34 -11.80 -14.59
C SER A 191 2.42 -12.13 -13.54
N PRO A 192 3.42 -12.96 -13.84
CA PRO A 192 4.43 -13.36 -12.86
C PRO A 192 5.16 -12.20 -12.18
N GLY A 193 5.52 -11.16 -12.95
CA GLY A 193 6.22 -9.98 -12.42
C GLY A 193 5.35 -9.15 -11.47
N HIS A 194 4.13 -8.82 -11.86
CA HIS A 194 3.21 -8.07 -11.03
C HIS A 194 2.82 -8.86 -9.77
N ARG A 195 2.56 -10.16 -9.92
CA ARG A 195 2.28 -11.06 -8.80
C ARG A 195 3.43 -11.12 -7.80
N ALA A 196 4.67 -11.17 -8.28
CA ALA A 196 5.84 -11.16 -7.40
C ALA A 196 5.91 -9.92 -6.52
N ASN A 197 5.57 -8.73 -7.06
CA ASN A 197 5.47 -7.51 -6.28
C ASN A 197 4.35 -7.60 -5.22
N ILE A 198 3.16 -8.05 -5.60
CA ILE A 198 2.01 -8.19 -4.70
C ILE A 198 2.33 -9.15 -3.55
N LEU A 199 2.95 -10.28 -3.83
CA LEU A 199 3.27 -11.34 -2.85
C LEU A 199 4.63 -11.17 -2.19
N ASN A 200 5.32 -10.05 -2.38
CA ASN A 200 6.54 -9.77 -1.64
C ASN A 200 6.20 -9.43 -0.17
N CYS A 201 6.37 -10.40 0.73
CA CYS A 201 6.05 -10.25 2.15
C CYS A 201 6.91 -9.19 2.88
N GLY A 202 8.03 -8.77 2.30
CA GLY A 202 8.89 -7.71 2.85
C GLY A 202 8.26 -6.32 2.79
N LEU A 203 7.43 -6.05 1.78
CA LEU A 203 6.77 -4.77 1.60
C LEU A 203 5.75 -4.50 2.71
N LYS A 204 5.58 -3.22 3.10
CA LYS A 204 4.78 -2.79 4.26
C LYS A 204 3.63 -1.86 3.90
N ALA A 205 3.78 -1.08 2.83
CA ALA A 205 2.82 -0.05 2.46
C ALA A 205 2.43 -0.13 0.98
N LEU A 206 1.22 0.34 0.68
CA LEU A 206 0.68 0.42 -0.67
C LEU A 206 -0.04 1.76 -0.87
N GLY A 207 0.18 2.36 -2.03
CA GLY A 207 -0.65 3.40 -2.58
C GLY A 207 -1.19 2.97 -3.94
N VAL A 208 -2.47 3.17 -4.16
CA VAL A 208 -3.13 2.87 -5.42
C VAL A 208 -3.57 4.17 -6.07
N GLY A 209 -3.51 4.23 -7.39
CA GLY A 209 -4.01 5.33 -8.20
C GLY A 209 -4.78 4.82 -9.41
N VAL A 210 -5.91 5.44 -9.69
CA VAL A 210 -6.70 5.19 -10.89
C VAL A 210 -7.01 6.51 -11.59
N ALA A 211 -6.94 6.51 -12.93
CA ALA A 211 -7.32 7.65 -13.75
C ALA A 211 -8.06 7.19 -15.01
N LYS A 212 -9.14 7.91 -15.34
CA LYS A 212 -9.88 7.71 -16.59
C LYS A 212 -9.35 8.65 -17.67
N GLY A 213 -9.35 8.20 -18.91
CA GLY A 213 -8.90 8.97 -20.07
C GLY A 213 -7.95 8.20 -20.97
N GLY A 214 -7.30 8.89 -21.90
CA GLY A 214 -6.36 8.30 -22.84
C GLY A 214 -6.96 7.20 -23.72
N SER A 215 -6.13 6.55 -24.55
CA SER A 215 -6.56 5.54 -25.52
C SER A 215 -7.03 4.23 -24.87
N PHE A 216 -6.57 3.91 -23.67
CA PHE A 216 -7.00 2.71 -22.94
C PHE A 216 -8.25 2.96 -22.07
N GLY A 217 -8.72 4.21 -21.97
CA GLY A 217 -9.91 4.59 -21.22
C GLY A 217 -9.73 4.64 -19.71
N ILE A 218 -8.88 3.81 -19.13
CA ILE A 218 -8.58 3.75 -17.70
C ILE A 218 -7.15 3.23 -17.47
N TYR A 219 -6.48 3.81 -16.46
CA TYR A 219 -5.11 3.48 -16.09
C TYR A 219 -5.01 3.28 -14.60
N TRP A 220 -4.21 2.30 -14.19
CA TRP A 220 -4.03 1.89 -12.80
C TRP A 220 -2.55 1.86 -12.44
N THR A 221 -2.23 2.27 -11.22
CA THR A 221 -0.89 2.16 -10.64
C THR A 221 -0.98 1.67 -9.21
N GLN A 222 -0.15 0.69 -8.85
CA GLN A 222 0.16 0.31 -7.46
C GLN A 222 1.60 0.71 -7.18
N ASN A 223 1.84 1.52 -6.16
CA ASN A 223 3.15 1.86 -5.64
C ASN A 223 3.34 1.20 -4.27
N PHE A 224 4.35 0.36 -4.16
CA PHE A 224 4.69 -0.36 -2.93
C PHE A 224 5.85 0.31 -2.21
N GLY A 225 5.87 0.17 -0.87
CA GLY A 225 6.92 0.69 0.00
C GLY A 225 7.40 -0.32 1.04
N TRP A 226 8.69 -0.19 1.43
CA TRP A 226 9.32 -0.95 2.52
C TRP A 226 8.97 -0.40 3.90
#